data_dbb95e5d3f5ab353ccd4913e1d7e49f8
#
_entry.id   dbb95e5d3f5ab353ccd4913e1d7e49f8
#
_cell.length_a   1.000
_cell.length_b   1.000
_cell.length_c   1.000
_cell.angle_alpha   90.00
_cell.angle_beta   90.00
_cell.angle_gamma   90.00
#
_symmetry.space_group_name_H-M   'P 1'
#
loop_
_entity.id
_entity.type
_entity.pdbx_description
1 polymer ?
#
loop_
_entity_poly.entity_id
_entity_poly.type
_entity_poly.pdbx_seq_one_letter_code
_entity_poly.pdbx_strand_id
1 'polypeptide(L)'
;MENKMFCYQCQETAGCTGCTQVGVCGKKPEVAAMQDLLIYATKGLSAVTTRLRAEGKKVSGETNHLITLNLFITITNANFDREAIMDRVAQTLAVKTELLAELKDRENLPDAALWNDTQDGFDAKAAKVGVMATENEDIRSLRELVTYGLKGLAAYQKHATVLGYENEAIDAFTQSALAKLLDDSLTGDDLTALTLETGKWGVDGMALLDKANTESYGNPELTKVDLGVRQNPGILISGHDLKDLEMLLEQTKGTGVDVYTHGEMLPAHYYPKFKKYDNFVGNYGNAWWKQKEEFESFNGPILMTTNCVVPPKASYQDRLFTTGATGVPGCQHIAAKADGTKDFSPVIELAKKTAAPVELEQGQIVGGFAHEQVFAVADKVVEAVKSGAIKKFVVMAGCDGRMKSREYYTDFAKALPKDAVILTAGCAKYKYIKMDLGDIGGIPRVLDAGQCNDSYSLALIALKLKEVFGLDDVNELPIAYNIAWYEQKAVIVLLALLHLGVKNIHLGPTLPAFLSPNVAKVLVENFGIAGITNVEDDIKTMIG
;
A
#
# COMPACT_ATOMS: atom_id res chain seq x y z
N MET A 1 -22.74 22.50 11.11
CA MET A 1 -23.11 21.79 9.88
C MET A 1 -23.22 20.31 10.24
N GLU A 2 -24.27 19.65 9.81
CA GLU A 2 -24.44 18.22 10.00
C GLU A 2 -23.34 17.46 9.25
N ASN A 3 -22.72 16.44 9.87
CA ASN A 3 -21.69 15.62 9.23
C ASN A 3 -22.35 14.75 8.14
N LYS A 4 -21.86 14.85 6.91
CA LYS A 4 -22.34 14.03 5.79
C LYS A 4 -21.61 12.71 5.67
N MET A 5 -20.41 12.60 6.24
CA MET A 5 -19.56 11.42 6.29
C MET A 5 -18.61 11.52 7.48
N PHE A 6 -17.90 10.43 7.78
CA PHE A 6 -16.70 10.48 8.60
C PHE A 6 -15.63 9.55 8.04
N CYS A 7 -14.41 10.05 7.85
CA CYS A 7 -13.30 9.24 7.38
C CYS A 7 -11.97 9.86 7.84
N TYR A 8 -11.14 9.09 8.53
CA TYR A 8 -9.83 9.51 9.01
C TYR A 8 -8.72 8.48 8.74
N GLN A 9 -8.95 7.59 7.74
CA GLN A 9 -8.06 6.46 7.48
C GLN A 9 -6.71 6.81 6.83
N CYS A 10 -6.51 8.06 6.36
CA CYS A 10 -5.26 8.49 5.71
C CYS A 10 -4.64 9.69 6.41
N GLN A 11 -3.35 9.92 6.13
CA GLN A 11 -2.59 11.02 6.73
C GLN A 11 -3.11 12.40 6.32
N GLU A 12 -3.64 12.54 5.10
CA GLU A 12 -4.17 13.81 4.59
C GLU A 12 -5.63 14.09 5.02
N THR A 13 -6.16 13.36 5.99
CA THR A 13 -7.52 13.61 6.46
C THR A 13 -7.70 15.06 6.95
N ALA A 14 -8.88 15.65 6.73
CA ALA A 14 -9.13 17.05 6.99
C ALA A 14 -8.77 17.44 8.42
N GLY A 15 -7.91 18.44 8.56
CA GLY A 15 -7.46 18.97 9.85
C GLY A 15 -6.75 17.96 10.76
N CYS A 16 -6.31 16.82 10.25
CA CYS A 16 -5.80 15.69 11.04
C CYS A 16 -6.81 15.15 12.08
N THR A 17 -8.12 15.34 11.83
CA THR A 17 -9.20 14.92 12.74
C THR A 17 -10.25 14.05 12.06
N GLY A 18 -10.51 14.26 10.77
CA GLY A 18 -11.49 13.52 9.98
C GLY A 18 -12.15 14.34 8.89
N CYS A 19 -12.41 13.72 7.74
CA CYS A 19 -13.22 14.28 6.67
C CYS A 19 -14.69 14.11 7.02
N THR A 20 -15.45 15.21 7.08
CA THR A 20 -16.86 15.20 7.51
C THR A 20 -17.85 15.67 6.44
N GLN A 21 -17.37 16.29 5.35
CA GLN A 21 -18.23 16.80 4.25
C GLN A 21 -17.88 16.10 2.92
N VAL A 22 -16.62 16.03 2.60
CA VAL A 22 -16.03 15.37 1.43
C VAL A 22 -14.60 14.95 1.79
N GLY A 23 -14.13 13.84 1.27
CA GLY A 23 -12.74 13.40 1.47
C GLY A 23 -11.75 14.36 0.83
N VAL A 24 -10.64 14.67 1.49
CA VAL A 24 -9.52 15.43 0.89
C VAL A 24 -9.00 14.74 -0.38
N CYS A 25 -9.10 13.41 -0.44
CA CYS A 25 -8.79 12.61 -1.64
C CYS A 25 -9.82 12.75 -2.77
N GLY A 26 -10.94 13.44 -2.55
CA GLY A 26 -12.06 13.55 -3.50
C GLY A 26 -13.18 12.54 -3.29
N LYS A 27 -13.11 11.68 -2.26
CA LYS A 27 -14.15 10.70 -1.95
C LYS A 27 -15.43 11.42 -1.51
N LYS A 28 -16.55 11.12 -2.17
CA LYS A 28 -17.86 11.68 -1.84
C LYS A 28 -18.48 10.97 -0.63
N PRO A 29 -19.42 11.64 0.11
CA PRO A 29 -20.07 11.05 1.28
C PRO A 29 -20.76 9.71 1.02
N GLU A 30 -21.46 9.59 -0.09
CA GLU A 30 -22.18 8.38 -0.48
C GLU A 30 -21.23 7.22 -0.79
N VAL A 31 -20.02 7.50 -1.28
CA VAL A 31 -18.97 6.48 -1.49
C VAL A 31 -18.37 6.06 -0.15
N ALA A 32 -18.13 7.01 0.76
CA ALA A 32 -17.60 6.70 2.08
C ALA A 32 -18.57 5.81 2.88
N ALA A 33 -19.86 6.15 2.89
CA ALA A 33 -20.90 5.37 3.55
C ALA A 33 -21.00 3.94 2.98
N MET A 34 -20.90 3.79 1.65
CA MET A 34 -20.97 2.49 1.01
C MET A 34 -19.70 1.65 1.25
N GLN A 35 -18.52 2.28 1.37
CA GLN A 35 -17.30 1.59 1.81
C GLN A 35 -17.43 1.09 3.26
N ASP A 36 -17.99 1.88 4.16
CA ASP A 36 -18.24 1.46 5.55
C ASP A 36 -19.21 0.27 5.61
N LEU A 37 -20.25 0.29 4.78
CA LEU A 37 -21.20 -0.82 4.66
C LEU A 37 -20.51 -2.08 4.11
N LEU A 38 -19.63 -1.95 3.12
CA LEU A 38 -18.89 -3.09 2.58
C LEU A 38 -17.98 -3.71 3.65
N ILE A 39 -17.31 -2.89 4.47
CA ILE A 39 -16.50 -3.38 5.59
C ILE A 39 -17.38 -4.11 6.62
N TYR A 40 -18.56 -3.55 6.96
CA TYR A 40 -19.50 -4.19 7.85
C TYR A 40 -20.00 -5.55 7.32
N ALA A 41 -20.40 -5.63 6.06
CA ALA A 41 -20.83 -6.87 5.41
C ALA A 41 -19.68 -7.90 5.38
N THR A 42 -18.44 -7.43 5.11
CA THR A 42 -17.24 -8.28 5.10
C THR A 42 -16.91 -8.83 6.48
N LYS A 43 -17.04 -8.02 7.54
CA LYS A 43 -16.93 -8.50 8.94
C LYS A 43 -17.99 -9.58 9.22
N GLY A 44 -19.23 -9.39 8.76
CA GLY A 44 -20.30 -10.36 8.89
C GLY A 44 -20.02 -11.69 8.18
N LEU A 45 -19.54 -11.63 6.92
CA LEU A 45 -19.10 -12.82 6.19
C LEU A 45 -17.93 -13.51 6.91
N SER A 46 -16.99 -12.74 7.43
CA SER A 46 -15.83 -13.24 8.17
C SER A 46 -16.22 -13.95 9.48
N ALA A 47 -17.26 -13.49 10.17
CA ALA A 47 -17.81 -14.20 11.33
C ALA A 47 -18.37 -15.57 10.94
N VAL A 48 -19.06 -15.67 9.80
CA VAL A 48 -19.59 -16.95 9.28
C VAL A 48 -18.45 -17.88 8.88
N THR A 49 -17.47 -17.43 8.12
CA THR A 49 -16.34 -18.26 7.67
C THR A 49 -15.46 -18.72 8.85
N THR A 50 -15.28 -17.87 9.85
CA THR A 50 -14.57 -18.23 11.10
C THR A 50 -15.30 -19.36 11.84
N ARG A 51 -16.62 -19.28 11.95
CA ARG A 51 -17.44 -20.32 12.57
C ARG A 51 -17.38 -21.63 11.76
N LEU A 52 -17.43 -21.56 10.42
CA LEU A 52 -17.29 -22.74 9.55
C LEU A 52 -15.95 -23.44 9.77
N ARG A 53 -14.84 -22.68 9.86
CA ARG A 53 -13.52 -23.26 10.18
C ARG A 53 -13.50 -23.92 11.57
N ALA A 54 -14.14 -23.32 12.56
CA ALA A 54 -14.27 -23.91 13.90
C ALA A 54 -15.07 -25.22 13.89
N GLU A 55 -16.02 -25.38 12.95
CA GLU A 55 -16.74 -26.63 12.69
C GLU A 55 -15.94 -27.64 11.84
N GLY A 56 -14.68 -27.33 11.49
CA GLY A 56 -13.82 -28.18 10.67
C GLY A 56 -14.11 -28.13 9.16
N LYS A 57 -14.87 -27.13 8.70
CA LYS A 57 -15.19 -26.95 7.29
C LYS A 57 -14.13 -26.08 6.60
N LYS A 58 -13.91 -26.33 5.31
CA LYS A 58 -13.06 -25.49 4.47
C LYS A 58 -13.83 -24.29 3.93
N VAL A 59 -13.16 -23.16 3.83
CA VAL A 59 -13.64 -21.98 3.10
C VAL A 59 -13.00 -21.98 1.72
N SER A 60 -13.78 -21.69 0.68
CA SER A 60 -13.28 -21.70 -0.70
C SER A 60 -12.29 -20.56 -0.96
N GLY A 61 -11.37 -20.75 -1.91
CA GLY A 61 -10.48 -19.69 -2.38
C GLY A 61 -11.25 -18.47 -2.90
N GLU A 62 -12.37 -18.67 -3.60
CA GLU A 62 -13.22 -17.57 -4.09
C GLU A 62 -13.77 -16.72 -2.94
N THR A 63 -14.19 -17.35 -1.85
CA THR A 63 -14.64 -16.61 -0.65
C THR A 63 -13.49 -15.86 0.01
N ASN A 64 -12.31 -16.47 0.12
CA ASN A 64 -11.11 -15.80 0.63
C ASN A 64 -10.75 -14.59 -0.25
N HIS A 65 -10.74 -14.75 -1.57
CA HIS A 65 -10.47 -13.66 -2.52
C HIS A 65 -11.53 -12.55 -2.46
N LEU A 66 -12.80 -12.89 -2.26
CA LEU A 66 -13.86 -11.91 -2.10
C LEU A 66 -13.61 -11.01 -0.88
N ILE A 67 -13.27 -11.60 0.27
CA ILE A 67 -12.97 -10.86 1.51
C ILE A 67 -11.74 -9.99 1.31
N THR A 68 -10.66 -10.54 0.76
CA THR A 68 -9.42 -9.81 0.48
C THR A 68 -9.67 -8.63 -0.45
N LEU A 69 -10.42 -8.82 -1.54
CA LEU A 69 -10.71 -7.72 -2.48
C LEU A 69 -11.65 -6.68 -1.87
N ASN A 70 -12.61 -7.06 -1.02
CA ASN A 70 -13.48 -6.13 -0.31
C ASN A 70 -12.68 -5.17 0.60
N LEU A 71 -11.68 -5.69 1.30
CA LEU A 71 -10.77 -4.86 2.08
C LEU A 71 -9.95 -3.94 1.19
N PHE A 72 -9.34 -4.48 0.14
CA PHE A 72 -8.46 -3.74 -0.75
C PHE A 72 -9.17 -2.60 -1.49
N ILE A 73 -10.39 -2.82 -1.99
CA ILE A 73 -11.14 -1.78 -2.72
C ILE A 73 -11.49 -0.57 -1.87
N THR A 74 -11.48 -0.71 -0.54
CA THR A 74 -11.80 0.36 0.43
C THR A 74 -10.60 1.10 0.98
N ILE A 75 -9.37 0.78 0.55
CA ILE A 75 -8.19 1.56 0.95
C ILE A 75 -8.27 2.98 0.38
N THR A 76 -7.45 3.86 0.92
CA THR A 76 -7.45 5.27 0.51
C THR A 76 -7.23 5.40 -0.99
N ASN A 77 -8.04 6.21 -1.65
CA ASN A 77 -8.02 6.58 -3.08
C ASN A 77 -7.80 5.40 -4.06
N ALA A 78 -8.45 4.27 -3.79
CA ALA A 78 -8.52 3.13 -4.70
C ALA A 78 -9.76 3.21 -5.58
N ASN A 79 -10.95 3.25 -4.97
CA ASN A 79 -12.21 3.18 -5.72
C ASN A 79 -13.17 4.29 -5.28
N PHE A 80 -13.63 5.06 -6.27
CA PHE A 80 -14.58 6.17 -6.13
C PHE A 80 -15.96 5.85 -6.73
N ASP A 81 -16.14 4.62 -7.24
CA ASP A 81 -17.36 4.17 -7.88
C ASP A 81 -18.32 3.54 -6.87
N ARG A 82 -19.38 4.28 -6.51
CA ARG A 82 -20.39 3.84 -5.57
C ARG A 82 -21.10 2.57 -6.03
N GLU A 83 -21.46 2.50 -7.32
CA GLU A 83 -22.21 1.37 -7.85
C GLU A 83 -21.37 0.07 -7.82
N ALA A 84 -20.10 0.14 -8.20
CA ALA A 84 -19.18 -0.99 -8.08
C ALA A 84 -19.05 -1.49 -6.64
N ILE A 85 -19.07 -0.59 -5.63
CA ILE A 85 -19.02 -0.96 -4.22
C ILE A 85 -20.35 -1.57 -3.78
N MET A 86 -21.50 -1.03 -4.22
CA MET A 86 -22.82 -1.60 -3.95
C MET A 86 -22.96 -3.03 -4.48
N ASP A 87 -22.50 -3.28 -5.69
CA ASP A 87 -22.51 -4.63 -6.28
C ASP A 87 -21.67 -5.60 -5.44
N ARG A 88 -20.54 -5.14 -4.90
CA ARG A 88 -19.73 -5.96 -4.00
C ARG A 88 -20.41 -6.22 -2.65
N VAL A 89 -21.17 -5.27 -2.11
CA VAL A 89 -22.00 -5.50 -0.92
C VAL A 89 -23.02 -6.60 -1.22
N ALA A 90 -23.75 -6.49 -2.34
CA ALA A 90 -24.74 -7.48 -2.75
C ALA A 90 -24.11 -8.88 -2.93
N GLN A 91 -22.97 -8.97 -3.61
CA GLN A 91 -22.22 -10.23 -3.77
C GLN A 91 -21.79 -10.82 -2.43
N THR A 92 -21.29 -9.96 -1.51
CA THR A 92 -20.88 -10.39 -0.16
C THR A 92 -22.03 -10.95 0.63
N LEU A 93 -23.22 -10.33 0.57
CA LEU A 93 -24.42 -10.79 1.24
C LEU A 93 -24.94 -12.11 0.65
N ALA A 94 -24.85 -12.29 -0.69
CA ALA A 94 -25.23 -13.55 -1.33
C ALA A 94 -24.36 -14.71 -0.84
N VAL A 95 -23.02 -14.58 -0.94
CA VAL A 95 -22.07 -15.59 -0.45
C VAL A 95 -22.26 -15.86 1.05
N LYS A 96 -22.42 -14.80 1.86
CA LYS A 96 -22.69 -14.94 3.30
C LYS A 96 -23.97 -15.75 3.55
N THR A 97 -25.04 -15.52 2.80
CA THR A 97 -26.31 -16.23 2.97
C THR A 97 -26.17 -17.71 2.66
N GLU A 98 -25.44 -18.06 1.60
CA GLU A 98 -25.14 -19.45 1.24
C GLU A 98 -24.33 -20.13 2.36
N LEU A 99 -23.25 -19.53 2.79
CA LEU A 99 -22.38 -20.09 3.82
C LEU A 99 -23.05 -20.15 5.21
N LEU A 100 -23.92 -19.18 5.53
CA LEU A 100 -24.71 -19.19 6.75
C LEU A 100 -25.65 -20.41 6.79
N ALA A 101 -26.17 -20.85 5.64
CA ALA A 101 -27.00 -22.05 5.56
C ALA A 101 -26.24 -23.35 5.89
N GLU A 102 -24.95 -23.35 5.71
CA GLU A 102 -24.07 -24.50 6.00
C GLU A 102 -23.73 -24.65 7.49
N LEU A 103 -23.85 -23.59 8.32
CA LEU A 103 -23.53 -23.64 9.73
C LEU A 103 -24.47 -24.60 10.49
N LYS A 104 -23.87 -25.44 11.33
CA LYS A 104 -24.60 -26.31 12.28
C LYS A 104 -25.06 -25.52 13.49
N ASP A 105 -24.17 -24.65 14.01
CA ASP A 105 -24.44 -23.78 15.14
C ASP A 105 -24.50 -22.31 14.68
N ARG A 106 -25.68 -21.70 14.89
CA ARG A 106 -25.94 -20.28 14.57
C ARG A 106 -26.20 -19.43 15.79
N GLU A 107 -26.02 -20.00 17.01
CA GLU A 107 -26.22 -19.27 18.24
C GLU A 107 -25.16 -18.17 18.42
N ASN A 108 -25.58 -17.05 18.99
CA ASN A 108 -24.72 -15.91 19.31
C ASN A 108 -23.92 -15.34 18.11
N LEU A 109 -24.44 -15.45 16.89
CA LEU A 109 -23.86 -14.75 15.75
C LEU A 109 -24.10 -13.24 15.85
N PRO A 110 -23.13 -12.40 15.52
CA PRO A 110 -23.30 -10.95 15.54
C PRO A 110 -24.29 -10.48 14.47
N ASP A 111 -24.90 -9.28 14.68
CA ASP A 111 -25.86 -8.69 13.73
C ASP A 111 -25.31 -8.64 12.30
N ALA A 112 -24.04 -8.32 12.11
CA ALA A 112 -23.40 -8.29 10.80
C ALA A 112 -23.44 -9.64 10.06
N ALA A 113 -23.36 -10.76 10.78
CA ALA A 113 -23.49 -12.10 10.20
C ALA A 113 -24.93 -12.41 9.76
N LEU A 114 -25.91 -11.89 10.49
CA LEU A 114 -27.34 -12.14 10.25
C LEU A 114 -27.99 -11.13 9.30
N TRP A 115 -27.48 -9.89 9.28
CA TRP A 115 -28.03 -8.82 8.44
C TRP A 115 -27.97 -9.19 6.96
N ASN A 116 -29.12 -9.06 6.29
CA ASN A 116 -29.28 -9.22 4.86
C ASN A 116 -30.30 -8.21 4.35
N ASP A 117 -30.04 -7.62 3.20
CA ASP A 117 -30.93 -6.63 2.59
C ASP A 117 -30.71 -6.57 1.07
N THR A 118 -31.60 -5.85 0.39
CA THR A 118 -31.44 -5.48 -1.03
C THR A 118 -30.76 -4.11 -1.16
N GLN A 119 -30.34 -3.74 -2.35
CA GLN A 119 -29.66 -2.46 -2.59
C GLN A 119 -30.48 -1.23 -2.12
N ASP A 120 -31.82 -1.32 -2.11
CA ASP A 120 -32.71 -0.26 -1.63
C ASP A 120 -32.55 0.05 -0.13
N GLY A 121 -32.12 -0.94 0.67
CA GLY A 121 -31.91 -0.78 2.10
C GLY A 121 -30.46 -0.40 2.49
N PHE A 122 -29.51 -0.40 1.54
CA PHE A 122 -28.09 -0.21 1.85
C PHE A 122 -27.76 1.14 2.47
N ASP A 123 -28.32 2.22 1.96
CA ASP A 123 -28.07 3.58 2.51
C ASP A 123 -28.56 3.71 3.97
N ALA A 124 -29.71 3.10 4.28
CA ALA A 124 -30.26 3.11 5.64
C ALA A 124 -29.38 2.32 6.64
N LYS A 125 -28.76 1.22 6.19
CA LYS A 125 -27.81 0.46 7.02
C LYS A 125 -26.46 1.16 7.12
N ALA A 126 -25.94 1.69 6.02
CA ALA A 126 -24.67 2.41 5.97
C ALA A 126 -24.62 3.58 6.96
N ALA A 127 -25.75 4.28 7.15
CA ALA A 127 -25.88 5.38 8.13
C ALA A 127 -25.67 4.95 9.60
N LYS A 128 -25.66 3.63 9.89
CA LYS A 128 -25.61 3.09 11.26
C LYS A 128 -24.32 2.33 11.60
N VAL A 129 -23.48 2.03 10.60
CA VAL A 129 -22.39 1.05 10.77
C VAL A 129 -20.98 1.60 10.48
N GLY A 130 -20.83 2.90 10.27
CA GLY A 130 -19.53 3.53 10.02
C GLY A 130 -18.64 3.62 11.26
N VAL A 131 -17.48 4.21 11.08
CA VAL A 131 -16.43 4.38 12.10
C VAL A 131 -16.98 4.91 13.42
N MET A 132 -17.88 5.90 13.37
CA MET A 132 -18.45 6.54 14.56
C MET A 132 -19.51 5.71 15.29
N ALA A 133 -19.86 4.51 14.79
CA ALA A 133 -20.75 3.58 15.51
C ALA A 133 -20.11 3.03 16.80
N THR A 134 -18.79 3.02 16.91
CA THR A 134 -18.08 2.72 18.16
C THR A 134 -17.88 4.03 18.95
N GLU A 135 -18.62 4.19 20.04
CA GLU A 135 -18.65 5.45 20.82
C GLU A 135 -17.35 5.68 21.62
N ASN A 136 -16.82 4.63 22.26
CA ASN A 136 -15.58 4.72 23.02
C ASN A 136 -14.39 5.00 22.07
N GLU A 137 -13.70 6.12 22.27
CA GLU A 137 -12.63 6.59 21.40
C GLU A 137 -11.43 5.64 21.36
N ASP A 138 -11.03 5.05 22.49
CA ASP A 138 -9.89 4.14 22.56
C ASP A 138 -10.21 2.80 21.86
N ILE A 139 -11.38 2.25 22.10
CA ILE A 139 -11.86 1.05 21.44
C ILE A 139 -12.02 1.28 19.93
N ARG A 140 -12.59 2.42 19.54
CA ARG A 140 -12.68 2.82 18.14
C ARG A 140 -11.30 2.92 17.49
N SER A 141 -10.35 3.58 18.15
CA SER A 141 -8.98 3.74 17.69
C SER A 141 -8.32 2.39 17.41
N LEU A 142 -8.40 1.45 18.36
CA LEU A 142 -7.81 0.11 18.21
C LEU A 142 -8.54 -0.72 17.14
N ARG A 143 -9.87 -0.68 17.09
CA ARG A 143 -10.65 -1.37 16.04
C ARG A 143 -10.29 -0.88 14.64
N GLU A 144 -10.15 0.42 14.47
CA GLU A 144 -9.76 1.00 13.18
C GLU A 144 -8.29 0.73 12.85
N LEU A 145 -7.39 0.73 13.84
CA LEU A 145 -5.99 0.37 13.64
C LEU A 145 -5.83 -1.06 13.10
N VAL A 146 -6.56 -2.03 13.70
CA VAL A 146 -6.62 -3.41 13.18
C VAL A 146 -7.25 -3.44 11.79
N THR A 147 -8.41 -2.79 11.58
CA THR A 147 -9.10 -2.75 10.28
C THR A 147 -8.19 -2.19 9.19
N TYR A 148 -7.47 -1.10 9.46
CA TYR A 148 -6.57 -0.48 8.49
C TYR A 148 -5.32 -1.32 8.25
N GLY A 149 -4.78 -1.97 9.27
CA GLY A 149 -3.74 -2.97 9.11
C GLY A 149 -4.17 -4.12 8.19
N LEU A 150 -5.37 -4.67 8.41
CA LEU A 150 -5.93 -5.74 7.57
C LEU A 150 -6.22 -5.29 6.12
N LYS A 151 -6.64 -4.04 5.91
CA LYS A 151 -6.77 -3.47 4.55
C LYS A 151 -5.42 -3.43 3.83
N GLY A 152 -4.35 -3.04 4.51
CA GLY A 152 -3.00 -3.04 3.96
C GLY A 152 -2.49 -4.45 3.67
N LEU A 153 -2.71 -5.41 4.58
CA LEU A 153 -2.40 -6.82 4.38
C LEU A 153 -3.14 -7.40 3.16
N ALA A 154 -4.43 -7.10 3.03
CA ALA A 154 -5.25 -7.56 1.91
C ALA A 154 -4.73 -7.07 0.54
N ALA A 155 -4.18 -5.85 0.47
CA ALA A 155 -3.56 -5.35 -0.75
C ALA A 155 -2.37 -6.23 -1.16
N TYR A 156 -1.50 -6.61 -0.23
CA TYR A 156 -0.35 -7.48 -0.48
C TYR A 156 -0.78 -8.90 -0.84
N GLN A 157 -1.75 -9.47 -0.09
CA GLN A 157 -2.31 -10.78 -0.43
C GLN A 157 -2.89 -10.81 -1.85
N LYS A 158 -3.63 -9.76 -2.25
CA LYS A 158 -4.23 -9.70 -3.60
C LYS A 158 -3.18 -9.75 -4.70
N HIS A 159 -2.05 -9.06 -4.53
CA HIS A 159 -0.96 -9.10 -5.49
C HIS A 159 -0.28 -10.48 -5.55
N ALA A 160 -0.13 -11.17 -4.41
CA ALA A 160 0.37 -12.54 -4.39
C ALA A 160 -0.61 -13.53 -5.06
N THR A 161 -1.90 -13.40 -4.75
CA THR A 161 -2.96 -14.26 -5.30
C THR A 161 -3.04 -14.22 -6.83
N VAL A 162 -2.92 -13.05 -7.46
CA VAL A 162 -2.97 -12.95 -8.94
C VAL A 162 -1.76 -13.60 -9.62
N LEU A 163 -0.70 -13.88 -8.86
CA LEU A 163 0.46 -14.65 -9.29
C LEU A 163 0.36 -16.15 -8.92
N GLY A 164 -0.75 -16.58 -8.31
CA GLY A 164 -0.99 -17.96 -7.90
C GLY A 164 -0.41 -18.33 -6.53
N TYR A 165 -0.07 -17.36 -5.69
CA TYR A 165 0.47 -17.57 -4.35
C TYR A 165 -0.58 -17.24 -3.30
N GLU A 166 -0.95 -18.24 -2.50
CA GLU A 166 -1.97 -18.14 -1.46
C GLU A 166 -1.45 -18.70 -0.14
N ASN A 167 -2.01 -18.22 0.96
CA ASN A 167 -1.73 -18.72 2.30
C ASN A 167 -3.00 -18.75 3.14
N GLU A 168 -3.58 -19.93 3.30
CA GLU A 168 -4.82 -20.16 4.07
C GLU A 168 -4.72 -19.67 5.51
N ALA A 169 -3.53 -19.67 6.12
CA ALA A 169 -3.36 -19.21 7.50
C ALA A 169 -3.53 -17.67 7.59
N ILE A 170 -3.07 -16.92 6.57
CA ILE A 170 -3.28 -15.47 6.49
C ILE A 170 -4.77 -15.18 6.28
N ASP A 171 -5.44 -15.94 5.40
CA ASP A 171 -6.88 -15.79 5.16
C ASP A 171 -7.69 -16.07 6.42
N ALA A 172 -7.38 -17.18 7.12
CA ALA A 172 -8.04 -17.56 8.37
C ALA A 172 -7.84 -16.52 9.47
N PHE A 173 -6.62 -15.99 9.62
CA PHE A 173 -6.33 -14.91 10.56
C PHE A 173 -7.13 -13.64 10.21
N THR A 174 -7.06 -13.18 8.97
CA THR A 174 -7.76 -11.97 8.52
C THR A 174 -9.25 -12.04 8.84
N GLN A 175 -9.89 -13.18 8.54
CA GLN A 175 -11.29 -13.39 8.79
C GLN A 175 -11.61 -13.50 10.29
N SER A 176 -10.78 -14.20 11.06
CA SER A 176 -10.93 -14.27 12.52
C SER A 176 -10.77 -12.90 13.18
N ALA A 177 -9.79 -12.10 12.75
CA ALA A 177 -9.60 -10.74 13.24
C ALA A 177 -10.80 -9.84 12.94
N LEU A 178 -11.31 -9.87 11.69
CA LEU A 178 -12.51 -9.12 11.29
C LEU A 178 -13.76 -9.54 12.12
N ALA A 179 -13.91 -10.83 12.39
CA ALA A 179 -15.00 -11.35 13.23
C ALA A 179 -14.88 -10.84 14.68
N LYS A 180 -13.68 -10.87 15.26
CA LYS A 180 -13.40 -10.35 16.61
C LYS A 180 -13.74 -8.85 16.74
N LEU A 181 -13.58 -8.06 15.69
CA LEU A 181 -13.94 -6.62 15.71
C LEU A 181 -15.44 -6.36 15.82
N LEU A 182 -16.29 -7.39 15.74
CA LEU A 182 -17.74 -7.32 16.01
C LEU A 182 -18.10 -7.65 17.47
N ASP A 183 -17.13 -8.05 18.27
CA ASP A 183 -17.34 -8.39 19.69
C ASP A 183 -17.16 -7.14 20.57
N ASP A 184 -18.26 -6.66 21.14
CA ASP A 184 -18.26 -5.49 22.02
C ASP A 184 -17.73 -5.78 23.44
N SER A 185 -17.46 -7.05 23.76
CA SER A 185 -16.88 -7.43 25.05
C SER A 185 -15.35 -7.33 25.08
N LEU A 186 -14.69 -7.17 23.94
CA LEU A 186 -13.23 -7.06 23.88
C LEU A 186 -12.74 -5.77 24.57
N THR A 187 -11.75 -5.95 25.42
CA THR A 187 -11.08 -4.87 26.14
C THR A 187 -10.03 -4.16 25.27
N GLY A 188 -9.52 -3.03 25.74
CA GLY A 188 -8.38 -2.35 25.10
C GLY A 188 -7.13 -3.24 25.03
N ASP A 189 -6.88 -4.07 26.05
CA ASP A 189 -5.75 -5.00 26.07
C ASP A 189 -5.91 -6.12 25.03
N ASP A 190 -7.12 -6.68 24.88
CA ASP A 190 -7.42 -7.68 23.85
C ASP A 190 -7.21 -7.12 22.44
N LEU A 191 -7.68 -5.91 22.20
CA LEU A 191 -7.52 -5.23 20.91
C LEU A 191 -6.07 -4.80 20.64
N THR A 192 -5.31 -4.45 21.69
CA THR A 192 -3.87 -4.19 21.58
C THR A 192 -3.12 -5.46 21.19
N ALA A 193 -3.42 -6.58 21.83
CA ALA A 193 -2.86 -7.88 21.47
C ALA A 193 -3.19 -8.25 20.01
N LEU A 194 -4.45 -8.05 19.58
CA LEU A 194 -4.87 -8.30 18.19
C LEU A 194 -4.15 -7.37 17.20
N THR A 195 -3.87 -6.13 17.60
CA THR A 195 -3.09 -5.18 16.77
C THR A 195 -1.67 -5.69 16.53
N LEU A 196 -0.97 -6.15 17.56
CA LEU A 196 0.37 -6.72 17.43
C LEU A 196 0.38 -8.04 16.66
N GLU A 197 -0.65 -8.88 16.85
CA GLU A 197 -0.83 -10.09 16.05
C GLU A 197 -1.06 -9.76 14.58
N THR A 198 -1.80 -8.70 14.26
CA THR A 198 -1.96 -8.20 12.89
C THR A 198 -0.61 -7.83 12.28
N GLY A 199 0.29 -7.24 13.06
CA GLY A 199 1.67 -6.95 12.63
C GLY A 199 2.46 -8.20 12.24
N LYS A 200 2.35 -9.29 13.02
CA LYS A 200 2.95 -10.59 12.68
C LYS A 200 2.50 -11.07 11.29
N TRP A 201 1.19 -11.08 11.06
CA TRP A 201 0.65 -11.51 9.77
C TRP A 201 0.95 -10.53 8.64
N GLY A 202 1.24 -9.27 8.97
CA GLY A 202 1.81 -8.30 8.03
C GLY A 202 3.18 -8.71 7.51
N VAL A 203 4.06 -9.24 8.38
CA VAL A 203 5.35 -9.81 7.97
C VAL A 203 5.14 -10.99 7.03
N ASP A 204 4.27 -11.94 7.40
CA ASP A 204 3.98 -13.13 6.59
C ASP A 204 3.36 -12.77 5.23
N GLY A 205 2.48 -11.74 5.18
CA GLY A 205 1.87 -11.27 3.93
C GLY A 205 2.86 -10.59 3.00
N MET A 206 3.79 -9.79 3.53
CA MET A 206 4.86 -9.19 2.73
C MET A 206 5.85 -10.26 2.25
N ALA A 207 6.19 -11.26 3.07
CA ALA A 207 7.02 -12.38 2.68
C ALA A 207 6.38 -13.20 1.55
N LEU A 208 5.07 -13.44 1.62
CA LEU A 208 4.33 -14.14 0.56
C LEU A 208 4.39 -13.37 -0.76
N LEU A 209 4.22 -12.04 -0.72
CA LEU A 209 4.28 -11.20 -1.91
C LEU A 209 5.70 -11.11 -2.47
N ASP A 210 6.72 -10.98 -1.62
CA ASP A 210 8.13 -11.01 -2.04
C ASP A 210 8.44 -12.31 -2.79
N LYS A 211 8.06 -13.45 -2.21
CA LYS A 211 8.18 -14.76 -2.85
C LYS A 211 7.45 -14.80 -4.20
N ALA A 212 6.20 -14.35 -4.24
CA ALA A 212 5.41 -14.35 -5.47
C ALA A 212 6.06 -13.50 -6.58
N ASN A 213 6.54 -12.31 -6.25
CA ASN A 213 7.20 -11.42 -7.20
C ASN A 213 8.55 -11.97 -7.67
N THR A 214 9.39 -12.43 -6.76
CA THR A 214 10.75 -12.89 -7.09
C THR A 214 10.76 -14.22 -7.84
N GLU A 215 9.87 -15.15 -7.50
CA GLU A 215 9.73 -16.41 -8.27
C GLU A 215 9.08 -16.17 -9.64
N SER A 216 8.20 -15.17 -9.79
CA SER A 216 7.55 -14.85 -11.06
C SER A 216 8.43 -14.02 -11.99
N TYR A 217 9.23 -13.08 -11.46
CA TYR A 217 9.89 -12.04 -12.25
C TYR A 217 11.41 -11.98 -12.05
N GLY A 218 11.97 -12.79 -11.16
CA GLY A 218 13.37 -12.78 -10.74
C GLY A 218 13.62 -11.79 -9.60
N ASN A 219 14.77 -11.94 -8.92
CA ASN A 219 15.16 -11.00 -7.88
C ASN A 219 15.46 -9.62 -8.48
N PRO A 220 14.98 -8.52 -7.88
CA PRO A 220 15.38 -7.19 -8.29
C PRO A 220 16.89 -7.02 -8.31
N GLU A 221 17.39 -6.37 -9.33
CA GLU A 221 18.82 -6.15 -9.53
C GLU A 221 19.14 -4.69 -9.81
N LEU A 222 20.37 -4.28 -9.55
CA LEU A 222 20.84 -2.93 -9.79
C LEU A 222 20.50 -2.47 -11.22
N THR A 223 19.69 -1.43 -11.31
CA THR A 223 19.13 -0.96 -12.59
C THR A 223 19.15 0.55 -12.66
N LYS A 224 19.54 1.06 -13.84
CA LYS A 224 19.35 2.45 -14.25
C LYS A 224 18.04 2.56 -15.03
N VAL A 225 17.14 3.41 -14.58
CA VAL A 225 15.83 3.64 -15.20
C VAL A 225 15.81 5.02 -15.82
N ASP A 226 15.55 5.08 -17.13
CA ASP A 226 15.49 6.35 -17.88
C ASP A 226 14.26 7.18 -17.47
N LEU A 227 14.44 8.51 -17.46
CA LEU A 227 13.39 9.50 -17.17
C LEU A 227 12.89 10.23 -18.43
N GLY A 228 13.61 10.11 -19.53
CA GLY A 228 13.24 10.69 -20.82
C GLY A 228 12.19 9.87 -21.55
N VAL A 229 11.72 10.40 -22.67
CA VAL A 229 10.72 9.77 -23.53
C VAL A 229 11.26 9.49 -24.93
N ARG A 230 10.62 8.52 -25.62
CA ARG A 230 10.87 8.22 -27.04
C ARG A 230 9.82 8.89 -27.94
N GLN A 231 9.96 8.72 -29.25
CA GLN A 231 9.09 9.35 -30.25
C GLN A 231 7.83 8.52 -30.58
N ASN A 232 7.71 7.31 -30.04
CA ASN A 232 6.54 6.47 -30.25
C ASN A 232 5.36 6.92 -29.36
N PRO A 233 4.11 6.67 -29.77
CA PRO A 233 2.97 6.78 -28.86
C PRO A 233 3.19 5.90 -27.63
N GLY A 234 2.69 6.34 -26.47
CA GLY A 234 2.94 5.66 -25.22
C GLY A 234 1.69 5.33 -24.43
N ILE A 235 1.80 4.32 -23.57
CA ILE A 235 0.87 3.99 -22.48
C ILE A 235 1.59 4.24 -21.17
N LEU A 236 0.94 4.97 -20.26
CA LEU A 236 1.44 5.19 -18.89
C LEU A 236 0.71 4.23 -17.94
N ILE A 237 1.45 3.34 -17.28
CA ILE A 237 0.90 2.44 -16.27
C ILE A 237 1.30 2.89 -14.87
N SER A 238 0.35 2.97 -13.96
CA SER A 238 0.55 3.39 -12.56
C SER A 238 -0.18 2.45 -11.60
N GLY A 239 0.14 2.54 -10.31
CA GLY A 239 -0.30 1.62 -9.28
C GLY A 239 0.77 0.61 -8.92
N HIS A 240 0.38 -0.64 -8.58
CA HIS A 240 1.32 -1.60 -7.97
C HIS A 240 1.31 -2.98 -8.63
N ASP A 241 0.33 -3.31 -9.48
CA ASP A 241 0.11 -4.67 -9.96
C ASP A 241 1.07 -5.05 -11.10
N LEU A 242 2.08 -5.87 -10.79
CA LEU A 242 3.08 -6.34 -11.75
C LEU A 242 2.49 -7.33 -12.77
N LYS A 243 1.41 -8.04 -12.42
CA LYS A 243 0.74 -8.95 -13.36
C LYS A 243 0.01 -8.17 -14.46
N ASP A 244 -0.59 -7.06 -14.11
CA ASP A 244 -1.20 -6.15 -15.10
C ASP A 244 -0.14 -5.58 -16.04
N LEU A 245 1.03 -5.19 -15.51
CA LEU A 245 2.15 -4.76 -16.34
C LEU A 245 2.63 -5.87 -17.28
N GLU A 246 2.80 -7.10 -16.77
CA GLU A 246 3.20 -8.25 -17.61
C GLU A 246 2.23 -8.44 -18.78
N MET A 247 0.92 -8.46 -18.49
CA MET A 247 -0.11 -8.62 -19.54
C MET A 247 -0.10 -7.45 -20.53
N LEU A 248 0.10 -6.22 -20.06
CA LEU A 248 0.19 -5.05 -20.94
C LEU A 248 1.42 -5.13 -21.86
N LEU A 249 2.58 -5.48 -21.32
CA LEU A 249 3.82 -5.59 -22.10
C LEU A 249 3.73 -6.69 -23.16
N GLU A 250 3.15 -7.85 -22.84
CA GLU A 250 2.94 -8.90 -23.84
C GLU A 250 1.97 -8.46 -24.94
N GLN A 251 0.90 -7.73 -24.62
CA GLN A 251 -0.08 -7.26 -25.60
C GLN A 251 0.42 -6.08 -26.44
N THR A 252 1.36 -5.27 -25.94
CA THR A 252 1.95 -4.15 -26.68
C THR A 252 3.14 -4.54 -27.54
N LYS A 253 3.65 -5.75 -27.39
CA LYS A 253 4.82 -6.25 -28.14
C LYS A 253 4.61 -6.15 -29.65
N GLY A 254 5.52 -5.46 -30.34
CA GLY A 254 5.47 -5.32 -31.80
C GLY A 254 4.38 -4.38 -32.33
N THR A 255 3.66 -3.67 -31.48
CA THR A 255 2.58 -2.75 -31.88
C THR A 255 3.05 -1.35 -32.25
N GLY A 256 4.32 -1.00 -31.95
CA GLY A 256 4.84 0.36 -32.08
C GLY A 256 4.43 1.30 -30.95
N VAL A 257 3.86 0.76 -29.87
CA VAL A 257 3.47 1.52 -28.68
C VAL A 257 4.49 1.27 -27.56
N ASP A 258 5.01 2.33 -26.97
CA ASP A 258 5.91 2.29 -25.82
C ASP A 258 5.13 2.25 -24.50
N VAL A 259 5.71 1.68 -23.45
CA VAL A 259 5.13 1.61 -22.12
C VAL A 259 6.06 2.30 -21.13
N TYR A 260 5.48 3.19 -20.33
CA TYR A 260 6.15 3.94 -19.27
C TYR A 260 5.50 3.64 -17.93
N THR A 261 6.30 3.62 -16.87
CA THR A 261 5.81 3.52 -15.50
C THR A 261 5.61 4.89 -14.87
N HIS A 262 4.78 4.94 -13.82
CA HIS A 262 4.56 6.10 -12.98
C HIS A 262 4.38 5.66 -11.52
N GLY A 263 4.84 6.50 -10.58
CA GLY A 263 4.63 6.27 -9.15
C GLY A 263 5.22 4.95 -8.66
N GLU A 264 4.40 4.11 -8.02
CA GLU A 264 4.83 2.82 -7.45
C GLU A 264 5.08 1.72 -8.50
N MET A 265 4.84 1.99 -9.79
CA MET A 265 5.22 1.05 -10.84
C MET A 265 6.70 1.17 -11.26
N LEU A 266 7.41 2.23 -10.89
CA LEU A 266 8.84 2.42 -11.15
C LEU A 266 9.68 1.17 -10.83
N PRO A 267 9.53 0.51 -9.66
CA PRO A 267 10.36 -0.65 -9.32
C PRO A 267 10.19 -1.86 -10.23
N ALA A 268 9.17 -1.90 -11.08
CA ALA A 268 9.03 -2.97 -12.07
C ALA A 268 10.25 -3.08 -12.99
N HIS A 269 10.93 -1.97 -13.26
CA HIS A 269 12.17 -1.95 -14.06
C HIS A 269 13.32 -2.74 -13.41
N TYR A 270 13.28 -2.99 -12.11
CA TYR A 270 14.33 -3.70 -11.39
C TYR A 270 14.28 -5.20 -11.60
N TYR A 271 13.13 -5.74 -12.03
CA TYR A 271 12.93 -7.18 -12.21
C TYR A 271 13.48 -7.67 -13.55
N PRO A 272 14.35 -8.70 -13.57
CA PRO A 272 14.99 -9.20 -14.80
C PRO A 272 14.01 -9.56 -15.92
N LYS A 273 12.86 -10.17 -15.56
CA LYS A 273 11.88 -10.63 -16.56
C LYS A 273 11.30 -9.51 -17.42
N PHE A 274 11.19 -8.30 -16.91
CA PHE A 274 10.65 -7.17 -17.68
C PHE A 274 11.68 -6.52 -18.61
N LYS A 275 12.98 -6.74 -18.40
CA LYS A 275 14.06 -6.17 -19.22
C LYS A 275 14.12 -6.70 -20.64
N LYS A 276 13.40 -7.80 -20.94
CA LYS A 276 13.31 -8.37 -22.30
C LYS A 276 12.40 -7.58 -23.25
N TYR A 277 11.62 -6.61 -22.77
CA TYR A 277 10.68 -5.86 -23.58
C TYR A 277 11.30 -4.55 -24.06
N ASP A 278 11.61 -4.45 -25.35
CA ASP A 278 12.24 -3.28 -25.95
C ASP A 278 11.39 -2.01 -25.88
N ASN A 279 10.06 -2.18 -25.76
CA ASN A 279 9.09 -1.10 -25.62
C ASN A 279 8.79 -0.71 -24.16
N PHE A 280 9.48 -1.31 -23.19
CA PHE A 280 9.43 -0.92 -21.78
C PHE A 280 10.52 0.13 -21.51
N VAL A 281 10.16 1.43 -21.56
CA VAL A 281 11.11 2.51 -21.77
C VAL A 281 11.73 3.04 -20.49
N GLY A 282 10.91 3.48 -19.54
CA GLY A 282 11.40 4.17 -18.35
C GLY A 282 10.27 4.65 -17.47
N ASN A 283 10.59 5.53 -16.51
CA ASN A 283 9.63 6.11 -15.59
C ASN A 283 9.30 7.55 -15.98
N TYR A 284 8.02 7.87 -16.05
CA TYR A 284 7.50 9.19 -16.37
C TYR A 284 6.97 9.87 -15.11
N GLY A 285 7.52 11.00 -14.75
CA GLY A 285 7.05 11.81 -13.63
C GLY A 285 7.46 11.30 -12.25
N ASN A 286 6.62 11.53 -11.26
CA ASN A 286 6.91 11.43 -9.84
C ASN A 286 5.91 10.55 -9.09
N ALA A 287 5.68 10.88 -7.79
CA ALA A 287 4.72 10.23 -6.94
C ALA A 287 3.27 10.56 -7.36
N TRP A 288 2.34 9.74 -6.90
CA TRP A 288 0.91 9.75 -7.23
C TRP A 288 0.23 11.12 -7.17
N TRP A 289 0.63 12.00 -6.28
CA TRP A 289 -0.04 13.30 -6.08
C TRP A 289 0.21 14.29 -7.22
N LYS A 290 1.20 14.03 -8.10
CA LYS A 290 1.51 14.81 -9.30
C LYS A 290 0.68 14.42 -10.53
N GLN A 291 -0.19 13.43 -10.43
CA GLN A 291 -0.95 12.89 -11.56
C GLN A 291 -1.65 13.94 -12.41
N LYS A 292 -2.23 14.99 -11.79
CA LYS A 292 -3.02 15.97 -12.54
C LYS A 292 -2.22 16.72 -13.63
N GLU A 293 -0.97 17.00 -13.37
CA GLU A 293 -0.06 17.67 -14.29
C GLU A 293 0.61 16.66 -15.23
N GLU A 294 1.10 15.58 -14.67
CA GLU A 294 1.90 14.58 -15.38
C GLU A 294 1.05 13.73 -16.33
N PHE A 295 -0.17 13.35 -15.95
CA PHE A 295 -1.07 12.62 -16.83
C PHE A 295 -1.63 13.47 -17.97
N GLU A 296 -1.82 14.76 -17.72
CA GLU A 296 -2.24 15.69 -18.77
C GLU A 296 -1.17 15.83 -19.85
N SER A 297 0.11 15.97 -19.48
CA SER A 297 1.24 16.13 -20.40
C SER A 297 1.67 14.83 -21.10
N PHE A 298 1.25 13.66 -20.60
CA PHE A 298 1.64 12.37 -21.19
C PHE A 298 1.06 12.14 -22.59
N ASN A 299 -0.04 12.78 -22.97
CA ASN A 299 -0.79 12.66 -24.23
C ASN A 299 -1.47 11.31 -24.47
N GLY A 300 -0.82 10.20 -24.15
CA GLY A 300 -1.33 8.84 -24.34
C GLY A 300 -2.32 8.39 -23.26
N PRO A 301 -2.89 7.20 -23.39
CA PRO A 301 -3.75 6.58 -22.36
C PRO A 301 -2.97 6.26 -21.10
N ILE A 302 -3.68 6.31 -19.99
CA ILE A 302 -3.20 5.99 -18.64
C ILE A 302 -3.95 4.76 -18.14
N LEU A 303 -3.24 3.75 -17.63
CA LEU A 303 -3.79 2.56 -16.99
C LEU A 303 -3.49 2.59 -15.49
N MET A 304 -4.54 2.76 -14.67
CA MET A 304 -4.45 2.69 -13.22
C MET A 304 -4.80 1.27 -12.75
N THR A 305 -3.87 0.60 -12.10
CA THR A 305 -4.01 -0.81 -11.69
C THR A 305 -4.51 -0.97 -10.26
N THR A 306 -4.18 -0.03 -9.38
CA THR A 306 -4.51 -0.08 -7.94
C THR A 306 -4.76 1.32 -7.39
N ASN A 307 -4.73 1.46 -6.06
CA ASN A 307 -4.85 2.73 -5.36
C ASN A 307 -3.76 3.74 -5.72
N CYS A 308 -3.85 4.89 -5.08
CA CYS A 308 -3.13 6.12 -5.34
C CYS A 308 -3.66 6.86 -6.57
N VAL A 309 -4.98 6.79 -6.82
CA VAL A 309 -5.63 7.53 -7.89
C VAL A 309 -6.03 8.93 -7.41
N VAL A 310 -5.71 9.93 -8.21
CA VAL A 310 -6.27 11.27 -8.07
C VAL A 310 -7.42 11.39 -9.08
N PRO A 311 -8.64 11.78 -8.66
CA PRO A 311 -9.73 12.00 -9.60
C PRO A 311 -9.29 12.89 -10.76
N PRO A 312 -9.51 12.45 -12.03
CA PRO A 312 -8.93 13.08 -13.20
C PRO A 312 -9.51 14.46 -13.49
N LYS A 313 -8.73 15.27 -14.23
CA LYS A 313 -9.25 16.45 -14.92
C LYS A 313 -10.06 16.00 -16.14
N ALA A 314 -11.05 16.82 -16.54
CA ALA A 314 -11.82 16.57 -17.77
C ALA A 314 -10.93 16.47 -19.03
N SER A 315 -9.76 17.12 -19.04
CA SER A 315 -8.80 17.14 -20.17
C SER A 315 -8.16 15.77 -20.49
N TYR A 316 -8.20 14.80 -19.55
CA TYR A 316 -7.63 13.46 -19.78
C TYR A 316 -8.49 12.31 -19.22
N GLN A 317 -9.70 12.60 -18.74
CA GLN A 317 -10.59 11.58 -18.17
C GLN A 317 -10.98 10.50 -19.20
N ASP A 318 -11.14 10.88 -20.45
CA ASP A 318 -11.51 9.98 -21.57
C ASP A 318 -10.39 9.01 -21.97
N ARG A 319 -9.16 9.26 -21.53
CA ARG A 319 -8.00 8.37 -21.77
C ARG A 319 -7.44 7.75 -20.48
N LEU A 320 -8.14 7.92 -19.35
CA LEU A 320 -7.84 7.21 -18.11
C LEU A 320 -8.63 5.91 -18.06
N PHE A 321 -7.93 4.80 -17.94
CA PHE A 321 -8.49 3.47 -17.76
C PHE A 321 -8.17 2.96 -16.36
N THR A 322 -9.09 2.20 -15.79
CA THR A 322 -8.91 1.55 -14.49
C THR A 322 -9.01 0.04 -14.64
N THR A 323 -8.42 -0.71 -13.72
CA THR A 323 -8.56 -2.16 -13.65
C THR A 323 -8.43 -2.66 -12.21
N GLY A 324 -8.82 -3.92 -11.95
CA GLY A 324 -8.70 -4.55 -10.63
C GLY A 324 -9.52 -3.85 -9.55
N ALA A 325 -8.87 -3.46 -8.46
CA ALA A 325 -9.51 -2.79 -7.32
C ALA A 325 -9.82 -1.30 -7.58
N THR A 326 -9.29 -0.73 -8.66
CA THR A 326 -9.41 0.69 -8.95
C THR A 326 -10.70 0.99 -9.69
N GLY A 327 -11.40 2.05 -9.29
CA GLY A 327 -12.61 2.51 -9.96
C GLY A 327 -12.75 4.03 -9.89
N VAL A 328 -13.01 4.66 -11.04
CA VAL A 328 -13.27 6.09 -11.16
C VAL A 328 -14.50 6.30 -12.03
N PRO A 329 -15.56 6.95 -11.53
CA PRO A 329 -16.76 7.21 -12.32
C PRO A 329 -16.44 7.97 -13.61
N GLY A 330 -17.00 7.50 -14.72
CA GLY A 330 -16.77 8.10 -16.04
C GLY A 330 -15.48 7.68 -16.74
N CYS A 331 -14.64 6.84 -16.12
CA CYS A 331 -13.48 6.22 -16.75
C CYS A 331 -13.79 4.76 -17.12
N GLN A 332 -13.24 4.29 -18.25
CA GLN A 332 -13.43 2.90 -18.67
C GLN A 332 -12.70 1.95 -17.72
N HIS A 333 -13.41 0.94 -17.21
CA HIS A 333 -12.84 -0.13 -16.40
C HIS A 333 -12.56 -1.37 -17.24
N ILE A 334 -11.34 -1.90 -17.16
CA ILE A 334 -10.93 -3.15 -17.81
C ILE A 334 -11.08 -4.29 -16.80
N ALA A 335 -12.15 -5.04 -16.91
CA ALA A 335 -12.41 -6.18 -16.05
C ALA A 335 -11.55 -7.39 -16.40
N ALA A 336 -11.24 -8.22 -15.41
CA ALA A 336 -10.64 -9.52 -15.64
C ALA A 336 -11.69 -10.51 -16.19
N LYS A 337 -11.28 -11.37 -17.11
CA LYS A 337 -12.06 -12.54 -17.56
C LYS A 337 -12.05 -13.62 -16.46
N ALA A 338 -12.85 -14.67 -16.67
CA ALA A 338 -12.96 -15.78 -15.72
C ALA A 338 -11.62 -16.49 -15.42
N ASP A 339 -10.70 -16.49 -16.38
CA ASP A 339 -9.34 -17.04 -16.26
C ASP A 339 -8.31 -16.06 -15.65
N GLY A 340 -8.78 -14.89 -15.23
CA GLY A 340 -7.93 -13.83 -14.66
C GLY A 340 -7.20 -12.97 -15.69
N THR A 341 -7.30 -13.29 -17.00
CA THR A 341 -6.68 -12.47 -18.05
C THR A 341 -7.46 -11.19 -18.28
N LYS A 342 -6.78 -10.15 -18.76
CA LYS A 342 -7.38 -8.84 -19.10
C LYS A 342 -7.07 -8.48 -20.54
N ASP A 343 -8.02 -7.83 -21.20
CA ASP A 343 -7.88 -7.37 -22.58
C ASP A 343 -7.58 -5.87 -22.58
N PHE A 344 -6.34 -5.50 -22.84
CA PHE A 344 -5.89 -4.12 -22.93
C PHE A 344 -5.96 -3.54 -24.35
N SER A 345 -6.60 -4.24 -25.30
CA SER A 345 -6.80 -3.73 -26.68
C SER A 345 -7.39 -2.31 -26.73
N PRO A 346 -8.39 -1.92 -25.90
CA PRO A 346 -8.92 -0.56 -25.93
C PRO A 346 -7.85 0.50 -25.59
N VAL A 347 -6.96 0.19 -24.65
CA VAL A 347 -5.85 1.08 -24.24
C VAL A 347 -4.83 1.21 -25.37
N ILE A 348 -4.46 0.08 -26.00
CA ILE A 348 -3.48 0.01 -27.09
C ILE A 348 -4.00 0.74 -28.32
N GLU A 349 -5.25 0.50 -28.73
CA GLU A 349 -5.85 1.15 -29.89
C GLU A 349 -6.02 2.67 -29.71
N LEU A 350 -6.26 3.11 -28.47
CA LEU A 350 -6.23 4.55 -28.17
C LEU A 350 -4.81 5.11 -28.25
N ALA A 351 -3.81 4.43 -27.71
CA ALA A 351 -2.41 4.88 -27.76
C ALA A 351 -1.94 5.11 -29.20
N LYS A 352 -2.25 4.21 -30.14
CA LYS A 352 -1.89 4.34 -31.56
C LYS A 352 -2.43 5.61 -32.23
N LYS A 353 -3.44 6.26 -31.63
CA LYS A 353 -4.07 7.49 -32.17
C LYS A 353 -3.56 8.76 -31.48
N THR A 354 -2.67 8.64 -30.52
CA THR A 354 -2.14 9.76 -29.74
C THR A 354 -0.72 10.12 -30.17
N ALA A 355 -0.29 11.33 -29.84
CA ALA A 355 1.09 11.75 -30.00
C ALA A 355 2.00 11.08 -28.97
N ALA A 356 3.30 11.10 -29.21
CA ALA A 356 4.29 10.72 -28.21
C ALA A 356 4.14 11.57 -26.93
N PRO A 357 4.55 11.04 -25.76
CA PRO A 357 4.57 11.80 -24.51
C PRO A 357 5.41 13.08 -24.62
N VAL A 358 5.00 14.13 -23.91
CA VAL A 358 5.84 15.33 -23.74
C VAL A 358 6.90 15.01 -22.70
N GLU A 359 8.17 15.24 -23.04
CA GLU A 359 9.28 15.03 -22.12
C GLU A 359 9.21 16.02 -20.95
N LEU A 360 9.19 15.50 -19.72
CA LEU A 360 9.20 16.30 -18.49
C LEU A 360 10.61 16.55 -17.96
N GLU A 361 11.46 15.56 -18.09
CA GLU A 361 12.81 15.55 -17.55
C GLU A 361 13.69 14.54 -18.29
N GLN A 362 14.98 14.64 -18.10
CA GLN A 362 15.99 13.72 -18.61
C GLN A 362 16.82 13.17 -17.44
N GLY A 363 17.59 12.14 -17.72
CA GLY A 363 18.47 11.52 -16.74
C GLY A 363 18.01 10.11 -16.36
N GLN A 364 18.54 9.60 -15.28
CA GLN A 364 18.30 8.23 -14.83
C GLN A 364 18.12 8.19 -13.32
N ILE A 365 17.29 7.25 -12.84
CA ILE A 365 17.20 6.82 -11.43
C ILE A 365 17.95 5.51 -11.31
N VAL A 366 18.65 5.31 -10.19
CA VAL A 366 19.31 4.04 -9.83
C VAL A 366 18.54 3.38 -8.70
N GLY A 367 18.16 2.10 -8.87
CA GLY A 367 17.44 1.33 -7.88
C GLY A 367 17.65 -0.17 -8.04
N GLY A 368 16.85 -0.98 -7.35
CA GLY A 368 16.96 -2.44 -7.36
C GLY A 368 17.79 -3.00 -6.21
N PHE A 369 17.90 -2.27 -5.10
CA PHE A 369 18.63 -2.68 -3.89
C PHE A 369 17.72 -3.46 -2.91
N ALA A 370 16.98 -4.46 -3.43
CA ALA A 370 16.30 -5.43 -2.59
C ALA A 370 17.30 -6.34 -1.85
N HIS A 371 16.81 -7.15 -0.91
CA HIS A 371 17.67 -7.89 0.02
C HIS A 371 18.70 -8.79 -0.70
N GLU A 372 18.32 -9.54 -1.73
CA GLU A 372 19.26 -10.40 -2.45
C GLU A 372 20.40 -9.60 -3.12
N GLN A 373 20.10 -8.46 -3.73
CA GLN A 373 21.11 -7.57 -4.31
C GLN A 373 22.05 -6.99 -3.25
N VAL A 374 21.53 -6.63 -2.07
CA VAL A 374 22.33 -6.12 -0.95
C VAL A 374 23.17 -7.25 -0.33
N PHE A 375 22.61 -8.45 -0.20
CA PHE A 375 23.34 -9.63 0.31
C PHE A 375 24.50 -10.03 -0.62
N ALA A 376 24.34 -9.90 -1.93
CA ALA A 376 25.42 -10.16 -2.88
C ALA A 376 26.65 -9.23 -2.72
N VAL A 377 26.46 -8.07 -2.07
CA VAL A 377 27.54 -7.11 -1.78
C VAL A 377 27.74 -6.90 -0.27
N ALA A 378 27.21 -7.80 0.56
CA ALA A 378 27.21 -7.66 2.02
C ALA A 378 28.61 -7.43 2.61
N ASP A 379 29.64 -8.11 2.10
CA ASP A 379 31.02 -7.95 2.58
C ASP A 379 31.51 -6.50 2.44
N LYS A 380 31.19 -5.83 1.30
CA LYS A 380 31.55 -4.44 1.08
C LYS A 380 30.82 -3.51 2.03
N VAL A 381 29.53 -3.76 2.27
CA VAL A 381 28.72 -2.96 3.21
C VAL A 381 29.26 -3.11 4.64
N VAL A 382 29.55 -4.35 5.06
CA VAL A 382 30.11 -4.66 6.39
C VAL A 382 31.49 -4.03 6.56
N GLU A 383 32.36 -4.09 5.55
CA GLU A 383 33.66 -3.44 5.56
C GLU A 383 33.52 -1.91 5.68
N ALA A 384 32.60 -1.30 4.92
CA ALA A 384 32.35 0.13 4.99
C ALA A 384 31.83 0.57 6.38
N VAL A 385 31.02 -0.24 7.04
CA VAL A 385 30.57 0.02 8.42
C VAL A 385 31.73 -0.16 9.42
N LYS A 386 32.50 -1.26 9.33
CA LYS A 386 33.63 -1.53 10.22
C LYS A 386 34.75 -0.51 10.11
N SER A 387 35.01 0.00 8.91
CA SER A 387 35.99 1.07 8.67
C SER A 387 35.50 2.46 9.09
N GLY A 388 34.22 2.61 9.42
CA GLY A 388 33.59 3.90 9.72
C GLY A 388 33.32 4.78 8.49
N ALA A 389 33.43 4.22 7.28
CA ALA A 389 33.04 4.91 6.04
C ALA A 389 31.53 5.12 5.98
N ILE A 390 30.75 4.13 6.44
CA ILE A 390 29.31 4.25 6.70
C ILE A 390 29.11 4.24 8.22
N LYS A 391 28.59 5.32 8.79
CA LYS A 391 28.30 5.42 10.22
C LYS A 391 26.85 5.23 10.55
N LYS A 392 25.93 5.51 9.62
CA LYS A 392 24.51 5.44 9.87
C LYS A 392 23.74 5.02 8.61
N PHE A 393 22.78 4.13 8.79
CA PHE A 393 21.71 3.91 7.84
C PHE A 393 20.47 4.68 8.30
N VAL A 394 19.74 5.26 7.35
CA VAL A 394 18.49 5.96 7.64
C VAL A 394 17.41 5.34 6.77
N VAL A 395 16.47 4.64 7.38
CA VAL A 395 15.30 4.13 6.70
C VAL A 395 14.34 5.30 6.50
N MET A 396 14.37 5.86 5.29
CA MET A 396 13.43 6.87 4.81
C MET A 396 12.53 6.18 3.80
N ALA A 397 11.40 5.63 4.23
CA ALA A 397 10.54 4.79 3.41
C ALA A 397 9.07 5.15 3.60
N GLY A 398 8.21 4.57 2.77
CA GLY A 398 6.77 4.72 2.85
C GLY A 398 6.18 5.57 1.74
N CYS A 399 5.21 6.44 2.08
CA CYS A 399 4.39 7.15 1.12
C CYS A 399 4.85 8.60 0.89
N ASP A 400 4.48 9.16 -0.27
CA ASP A 400 4.49 10.60 -0.49
C ASP A 400 3.06 11.17 -0.46
N GLY A 401 2.88 12.49 -0.64
CA GLY A 401 1.59 13.15 -0.63
C GLY A 401 1.67 14.64 -0.94
N ARG A 402 0.49 15.29 -0.96
CA ARG A 402 0.32 16.66 -1.42
C ARG A 402 0.75 17.74 -0.43
N MET A 403 0.83 17.41 0.86
CA MET A 403 1.08 18.40 1.89
C MET A 403 2.48 19.01 1.76
N LYS A 404 2.57 20.34 1.81
CA LYS A 404 3.85 21.06 1.74
C LYS A 404 4.82 20.65 2.85
N SER A 405 4.31 20.25 4.01
CA SER A 405 5.13 19.73 5.13
C SER A 405 5.98 18.52 4.75
N ARG A 406 5.68 17.81 3.67
CA ARG A 406 6.50 16.69 3.17
C ARG A 406 7.80 17.11 2.52
N GLU A 407 8.03 18.41 2.27
CA GLU A 407 9.35 18.90 1.86
C GLU A 407 10.40 18.69 2.96
N TYR A 408 9.97 18.49 4.21
CA TYR A 408 10.82 18.03 5.30
C TYR A 408 11.71 16.84 4.89
N TYR A 409 11.17 15.83 4.17
CA TYR A 409 11.94 14.65 3.77
C TYR A 409 13.02 14.98 2.73
N THR A 410 12.74 15.91 1.83
CA THR A 410 13.72 16.47 0.89
C THR A 410 14.87 17.17 1.63
N ASP A 411 14.52 18.03 2.56
CA ASP A 411 15.48 18.83 3.31
C ASP A 411 16.25 17.97 4.31
N PHE A 412 15.61 16.98 4.93
CA PHE A 412 16.28 16.00 5.79
C PHE A 412 17.32 15.19 5.00
N ALA A 413 16.99 14.70 3.79
CA ALA A 413 17.95 13.98 2.95
C ALA A 413 19.17 14.84 2.57
N LYS A 414 18.95 16.13 2.26
CA LYS A 414 20.05 17.08 1.97
C LYS A 414 20.94 17.33 3.20
N ALA A 415 20.35 17.35 4.39
CA ALA A 415 21.05 17.65 5.64
C ALA A 415 21.82 16.45 6.22
N LEU A 416 21.57 15.23 5.70
CA LEU A 416 22.26 14.02 6.16
C LEU A 416 23.78 14.13 5.99
N PRO A 417 24.57 13.70 6.99
CA PRO A 417 26.02 13.59 6.89
C PRO A 417 26.44 12.73 5.70
N LYS A 418 27.64 12.99 5.15
CA LYS A 418 28.15 12.28 3.98
C LYS A 418 28.44 10.79 4.22
N ASP A 419 28.56 10.38 5.47
CA ASP A 419 28.77 9.01 5.93
C ASP A 419 27.44 8.29 6.31
N ALA A 420 26.29 8.88 5.93
CA ALA A 420 24.97 8.27 6.08
C ALA A 420 24.42 7.77 4.74
N VAL A 421 23.75 6.60 4.77
CA VAL A 421 23.10 5.95 3.64
C VAL A 421 21.60 5.88 3.86
N ILE A 422 20.79 6.27 2.88
CA ILE A 422 19.34 6.16 2.88
C ILE A 422 18.93 4.79 2.36
N LEU A 423 18.16 4.05 3.15
CA LEU A 423 17.45 2.85 2.72
C LEU A 423 15.99 3.22 2.48
N THR A 424 15.46 2.94 1.30
CA THR A 424 14.10 3.36 0.95
C THR A 424 13.29 2.29 0.22
N ALA A 425 11.97 2.39 0.35
CA ALA A 425 10.94 1.66 -0.40
C ALA A 425 9.65 2.51 -0.41
N GLY A 426 8.87 2.42 -1.48
CA GLY A 426 7.63 3.18 -1.60
C GLY A 426 7.81 4.58 -2.22
N CYS A 427 6.72 5.34 -2.34
CA CYS A 427 6.71 6.66 -3.01
C CYS A 427 7.55 7.74 -2.31
N ALA A 428 7.87 7.58 -1.02
CA ALA A 428 8.71 8.55 -0.29
C ALA A 428 10.03 8.83 -1.02
N LYS A 429 10.57 7.83 -1.74
CA LYS A 429 11.80 7.94 -2.55
C LYS A 429 11.82 9.16 -3.47
N TYR A 430 10.69 9.57 -4.02
CA TYR A 430 10.62 10.69 -4.97
C TYR A 430 11.02 12.04 -4.37
N LYS A 431 11.13 12.13 -3.05
CA LYS A 431 11.64 13.31 -2.36
C LYS A 431 13.16 13.46 -2.45
N TYR A 432 13.90 12.38 -2.79
CA TYR A 432 15.37 12.40 -2.77
C TYR A 432 16.04 11.49 -3.81
N ILE A 433 15.36 10.55 -4.46
CA ILE A 433 16.01 9.58 -5.38
C ILE A 433 16.58 10.21 -6.64
N LYS A 434 16.08 11.38 -7.05
CA LYS A 434 16.57 12.15 -8.20
C LYS A 434 17.68 13.15 -7.82
N MET A 435 18.07 13.22 -6.53
CA MET A 435 19.17 14.07 -6.10
C MET A 435 20.51 13.38 -6.29
N ASP A 436 21.52 14.15 -6.64
CA ASP A 436 22.91 13.69 -6.57
C ASP A 436 23.41 13.82 -5.12
N LEU A 437 23.24 12.76 -4.34
CA LEU A 437 23.77 12.67 -2.98
C LEU A 437 25.16 12.01 -2.93
N GLY A 438 25.68 11.55 -4.08
CA GLY A 438 26.98 10.90 -4.20
C GLY A 438 26.97 9.43 -3.76
N ASP A 439 28.18 8.91 -3.53
CA ASP A 439 28.42 7.53 -3.08
C ASP A 439 29.46 7.47 -1.95
N ILE A 440 29.56 6.29 -1.32
CA ILE A 440 30.56 5.95 -0.31
C ILE A 440 31.30 4.71 -0.80
N GLY A 441 32.50 4.91 -1.39
CA GLY A 441 33.28 3.79 -1.90
C GLY A 441 32.60 3.01 -3.01
N GLY A 442 31.79 3.68 -3.85
CA GLY A 442 31.00 3.09 -4.92
C GLY A 442 29.63 2.55 -4.48
N ILE A 443 29.26 2.71 -3.23
CA ILE A 443 27.91 2.40 -2.71
C ILE A 443 27.08 3.68 -2.81
N PRO A 444 26.01 3.74 -3.63
CA PRO A 444 25.14 4.92 -3.67
C PRO A 444 24.57 5.26 -2.32
N ARG A 445 24.42 6.55 -2.01
CA ARG A 445 23.85 6.99 -0.75
C ARG A 445 22.32 6.85 -0.67
N VAL A 446 21.66 6.47 -1.76
CA VAL A 446 20.23 6.12 -1.78
C VAL A 446 20.10 4.71 -2.33
N LEU A 447 19.62 3.79 -1.51
CA LEU A 447 19.41 2.39 -1.85
C LEU A 447 17.90 2.11 -1.87
N ASP A 448 17.33 2.10 -3.08
CA ASP A 448 15.90 1.84 -3.29
C ASP A 448 15.64 0.35 -3.46
N ALA A 449 14.93 -0.24 -2.50
CA ALA A 449 14.55 -1.66 -2.53
C ALA A 449 13.37 -1.95 -3.47
N GLY A 450 12.47 -0.98 -3.69
CA GLY A 450 11.31 -1.20 -4.55
C GLY A 450 10.01 -0.53 -4.11
N GLN A 451 8.89 -1.22 -4.29
CA GLN A 451 7.54 -0.77 -3.88
C GLN A 451 7.41 -0.74 -2.35
N CYS A 452 6.27 -0.25 -1.85
CA CYS A 452 6.02 -0.19 -0.40
C CYS A 452 6.08 -1.57 0.29
N ASN A 453 5.68 -2.66 -0.37
CA ASN A 453 5.83 -4.02 0.13
C ASN A 453 7.30 -4.45 0.27
N ASP A 454 8.21 -3.86 -0.49
CA ASP A 454 9.65 -4.13 -0.40
C ASP A 454 10.29 -3.52 0.87
N SER A 455 9.49 -2.90 1.74
CA SER A 455 9.84 -2.69 3.15
C SER A 455 10.20 -4.01 3.84
N TYR A 456 9.71 -5.16 3.35
CA TYR A 456 10.15 -6.48 3.73
C TYR A 456 11.66 -6.69 3.48
N SER A 457 12.15 -6.29 2.31
CA SER A 457 13.60 -6.31 2.01
C SER A 457 14.41 -5.46 2.99
N LEU A 458 13.91 -4.27 3.38
CA LEU A 458 14.59 -3.42 4.35
C LEU A 458 14.66 -4.10 5.74
N ALA A 459 13.60 -4.78 6.15
CA ALA A 459 13.58 -5.56 7.39
C ALA A 459 14.57 -6.73 7.34
N LEU A 460 14.63 -7.48 6.23
CA LEU A 460 15.59 -8.58 6.04
C LEU A 460 17.04 -8.09 6.06
N ILE A 461 17.32 -6.94 5.44
CA ILE A 461 18.64 -6.30 5.47
C ILE A 461 19.05 -5.97 6.91
N ALA A 462 18.14 -5.36 7.69
CA ALA A 462 18.39 -5.06 9.10
C ALA A 462 18.65 -6.32 9.93
N LEU A 463 17.83 -7.35 9.76
CA LEU A 463 18.00 -8.63 10.46
C LEU A 463 19.33 -9.32 10.08
N LYS A 464 19.72 -9.26 8.81
CA LYS A 464 21.01 -9.79 8.35
C LYS A 464 22.19 -9.02 8.92
N LEU A 465 22.13 -7.70 8.98
CA LEU A 465 23.15 -6.88 9.61
C LEU A 465 23.25 -7.19 11.12
N LYS A 466 22.12 -7.36 11.81
CA LYS A 466 22.09 -7.80 13.22
C LYS A 466 22.86 -9.12 13.41
N GLU A 467 22.57 -10.12 12.57
CA GLU A 467 23.25 -11.43 12.58
C GLU A 467 24.77 -11.29 12.37
N VAL A 468 25.17 -10.56 11.32
CA VAL A 468 26.58 -10.40 10.94
C VAL A 468 27.40 -9.63 12.01
N PHE A 469 26.77 -8.67 12.69
CA PHE A 469 27.42 -7.94 13.78
C PHE A 469 27.31 -8.65 15.14
N GLY A 470 26.60 -9.78 15.24
CA GLY A 470 26.44 -10.56 16.45
C GLY A 470 25.67 -9.81 17.55
N LEU A 471 24.68 -9.02 17.15
CA LEU A 471 23.84 -8.24 18.07
C LEU A 471 22.61 -9.04 18.51
N ASP A 472 22.15 -8.81 19.73
CA ASP A 472 20.95 -9.47 20.26
C ASP A 472 19.67 -8.70 19.93
N ASP A 473 19.73 -7.37 19.82
CA ASP A 473 18.61 -6.49 19.51
C ASP A 473 18.85 -5.73 18.19
N VAL A 474 17.82 -5.69 17.31
CA VAL A 474 17.85 -4.92 16.07
C VAL A 474 18.03 -3.41 16.31
N ASN A 475 17.64 -2.92 17.46
CA ASN A 475 17.76 -1.51 17.87
C ASN A 475 19.21 -1.11 18.24
N GLU A 476 20.13 -2.06 18.35
CA GLU A 476 21.56 -1.79 18.54
C GLU A 476 22.28 -1.45 17.23
N LEU A 477 21.62 -1.72 16.07
CA LEU A 477 22.17 -1.38 14.76
C LEU A 477 22.27 0.15 14.59
N PRO A 478 23.24 0.63 13.81
CA PRO A 478 23.34 2.05 13.47
C PRO A 478 22.28 2.45 12.43
N ILE A 479 21.00 2.18 12.74
CA ILE A 479 19.85 2.47 11.87
C ILE A 479 18.95 3.48 12.59
N ALA A 480 18.52 4.52 11.86
CA ALA A 480 17.46 5.44 12.26
C ALA A 480 16.24 5.27 11.33
N TYR A 481 15.05 5.48 11.87
CA TYR A 481 13.79 5.29 11.13
C TYR A 481 13.06 6.63 11.03
N ASN A 482 12.96 7.17 9.82
CA ASN A 482 12.23 8.41 9.49
C ASN A 482 11.18 8.09 8.43
N ILE A 483 10.03 7.61 8.87
CA ILE A 483 9.01 6.99 8.03
C ILE A 483 7.94 8.01 7.63
N ALA A 484 7.66 8.07 6.33
CA ALA A 484 6.56 8.83 5.76
C ALA A 484 5.36 7.91 5.53
N TRP A 485 4.21 8.21 6.13
CA TRP A 485 3.00 7.41 5.90
C TRP A 485 1.90 8.21 5.20
N TYR A 486 1.00 7.52 4.52
CA TYR A 486 -0.18 8.13 3.91
C TYR A 486 -1.41 7.24 4.02
N GLU A 487 -1.31 5.94 3.71
CA GLU A 487 -2.45 5.04 3.60
C GLU A 487 -2.19 3.67 4.26
N GLN A 488 -3.12 2.74 4.12
CA GLN A 488 -3.25 1.54 4.92
C GLN A 488 -2.10 0.53 4.75
N LYS A 489 -1.43 0.53 3.59
CA LYS A 489 -0.23 -0.32 3.43
C LYS A 489 0.92 0.15 4.33
N ALA A 490 1.04 1.47 4.56
CA ALA A 490 1.98 1.96 5.55
C ALA A 490 1.59 1.58 6.99
N VAL A 491 0.29 1.44 7.28
CA VAL A 491 -0.17 0.97 8.60
C VAL A 491 0.28 -0.46 8.85
N ILE A 492 0.05 -1.39 7.91
CA ILE A 492 0.49 -2.78 8.11
C ILE A 492 2.02 -2.92 8.19
N VAL A 493 2.77 -2.11 7.42
CA VAL A 493 4.24 -2.08 7.54
C VAL A 493 4.67 -1.59 8.93
N LEU A 494 4.05 -0.54 9.47
CA LEU A 494 4.33 -0.07 10.83
C LEU A 494 4.05 -1.18 11.85
N LEU A 495 2.89 -1.82 11.79
CA LEU A 495 2.55 -2.90 12.71
C LEU A 495 3.52 -4.09 12.61
N ALA A 496 3.99 -4.41 11.40
CA ALA A 496 5.02 -5.43 11.19
C ALA A 496 6.35 -5.05 11.84
N LEU A 497 6.80 -3.79 11.72
CA LEU A 497 8.01 -3.30 12.39
C LEU A 497 7.88 -3.37 13.93
N LEU A 498 6.72 -3.01 14.48
CA LEU A 498 6.47 -3.13 15.92
C LEU A 498 6.50 -4.60 16.38
N HIS A 499 5.93 -5.51 15.59
CA HIS A 499 6.00 -6.95 15.86
C HIS A 499 7.46 -7.48 15.85
N LEU A 500 8.30 -6.97 14.94
CA LEU A 500 9.72 -7.32 14.86
C LEU A 500 10.57 -6.66 15.96
N GLY A 501 9.95 -5.88 16.85
CA GLY A 501 10.62 -5.24 17.97
C GLY A 501 11.36 -3.94 17.63
N VAL A 502 11.12 -3.39 16.42
CA VAL A 502 11.74 -2.10 16.03
C VAL A 502 11.17 -0.96 16.88
N LYS A 503 12.04 -0.10 17.38
CA LYS A 503 11.72 1.04 18.24
C LYS A 503 12.24 2.35 17.67
N ASN A 504 11.84 3.46 18.31
CA ASN A 504 12.33 4.82 18.03
C ASN A 504 12.05 5.25 16.57
N ILE A 505 10.87 4.90 16.06
CA ILE A 505 10.43 5.30 14.72
C ILE A 505 9.89 6.72 14.75
N HIS A 506 10.46 7.63 13.95
CA HIS A 506 9.89 8.94 13.66
C HIS A 506 8.89 8.79 12.52
N LEU A 507 7.62 9.10 12.79
CA LEU A 507 6.50 8.91 11.88
C LEU A 507 5.90 10.25 11.47
N GLY A 508 5.87 10.53 10.19
CA GLY A 508 5.40 11.81 9.69
C GLY A 508 4.61 11.75 8.37
N PRO A 509 4.16 12.93 7.90
CA PRO A 509 4.37 14.27 8.46
C PRO A 509 3.51 14.58 9.69
N THR A 510 2.52 13.75 10.01
CA THR A 510 1.69 13.81 11.24
C THR A 510 1.51 12.41 11.78
N LEU A 511 1.23 12.27 13.06
CA LEU A 511 0.73 10.99 13.59
C LEU A 511 -0.66 10.69 13.01
N PRO A 512 -1.07 9.41 12.93
CA PRO A 512 -2.38 9.03 12.42
C PRO A 512 -3.54 9.62 13.25
N ALA A 513 -4.50 10.25 12.57
CA ALA A 513 -5.69 10.84 13.20
C ALA A 513 -6.62 9.82 13.89
N PHE A 514 -6.50 8.57 13.53
CA PHE A 514 -7.27 7.46 14.14
C PHE A 514 -6.67 6.95 15.46
N LEU A 515 -5.50 7.45 15.88
CA LEU A 515 -4.94 7.15 17.18
C LEU A 515 -5.56 8.07 18.24
N SER A 516 -6.27 7.51 19.21
CA SER A 516 -6.70 8.27 20.38
C SER A 516 -5.48 8.69 21.21
N PRO A 517 -5.61 9.70 22.07
CA PRO A 517 -4.51 10.11 22.94
C PRO A 517 -3.92 8.98 23.79
N ASN A 518 -4.76 8.08 24.30
CA ASN A 518 -4.32 6.95 25.11
C ASN A 518 -3.59 5.90 24.26
N VAL A 519 -4.09 5.56 23.07
CA VAL A 519 -3.42 4.62 22.15
C VAL A 519 -2.11 5.19 21.64
N ALA A 520 -2.07 6.49 21.30
CA ALA A 520 -0.84 7.17 20.92
C ALA A 520 0.20 7.13 22.06
N LYS A 521 -0.22 7.35 23.32
CA LYS A 521 0.64 7.26 24.48
C LYS A 521 1.26 5.87 24.64
N VAL A 522 0.50 4.80 24.46
CA VAL A 522 1.00 3.42 24.50
C VAL A 522 2.09 3.19 23.44
N LEU A 523 1.88 3.69 22.22
CA LEU A 523 2.88 3.60 21.14
C LEU A 523 4.18 4.36 21.47
N VAL A 524 4.07 5.55 22.06
CA VAL A 524 5.22 6.35 22.49
C VAL A 524 5.98 5.64 23.63
N GLU A 525 5.28 5.21 24.67
CA GLU A 525 5.91 4.64 25.87
C GLU A 525 6.54 3.25 25.63
N ASN A 526 5.89 2.40 24.82
CA ASN A 526 6.35 1.02 24.63
C ASN A 526 7.31 0.86 23.44
N PHE A 527 7.18 1.71 22.41
CA PHE A 527 7.92 1.56 21.14
C PHE A 527 8.76 2.79 20.78
N GLY A 528 8.67 3.88 21.54
CA GLY A 528 9.40 5.11 21.22
C GLY A 528 8.94 5.78 19.92
N ILE A 529 7.66 5.59 19.52
CA ILE A 529 7.14 6.28 18.33
C ILE A 529 7.12 7.79 18.60
N ALA A 530 7.70 8.56 17.69
CA ALA A 530 7.71 10.01 17.75
C ALA A 530 7.18 10.63 16.45
N GLY A 531 6.62 11.83 16.53
CA GLY A 531 6.38 12.66 15.36
C GLY A 531 7.67 13.28 14.85
N ILE A 532 7.69 13.73 13.60
CA ILE A 532 8.75 14.60 13.09
C ILE A 532 8.58 16.03 13.62
N THR A 533 9.68 16.76 13.76
CA THR A 533 9.68 18.15 14.22
C THR A 533 10.26 19.08 13.16
N ASN A 534 11.50 19.48 13.29
CA ASN A 534 12.25 20.19 12.25
C ASN A 534 13.52 19.42 11.91
N VAL A 535 14.06 19.68 10.73
CA VAL A 535 15.20 18.92 10.20
C VAL A 535 16.42 18.97 11.11
N GLU A 536 16.74 20.14 11.68
CA GLU A 536 17.94 20.30 12.50
C GLU A 536 17.89 19.48 13.80
N ASP A 537 16.76 19.55 14.52
CA ASP A 537 16.57 18.81 15.77
C ASP A 537 16.44 17.30 15.52
N ASP A 538 15.74 16.92 14.45
CA ASP A 538 15.56 15.52 14.09
C ASP A 538 16.89 14.87 13.62
N ILE A 539 17.73 15.59 12.89
CA ILE A 539 19.09 15.13 12.55
C ILE A 539 19.92 14.91 13.84
N LYS A 540 19.89 15.83 14.79
CA LYS A 540 20.60 15.65 16.08
C LYS A 540 20.08 14.44 16.85
N THR A 541 18.78 14.21 16.83
CA THR A 541 18.15 13.12 17.59
C THR A 541 18.39 11.75 16.96
N MET A 542 18.28 11.66 15.63
CA MET A 542 18.34 10.39 14.92
C MET A 542 19.75 9.98 14.51
N ILE A 543 20.60 10.96 14.20
CA ILE A 543 21.94 10.71 13.64
C ILE A 543 23.02 10.89 14.70
N GLY A 544 22.88 11.86 15.60
CA GLY A 544 23.81 12.18 16.68
C GLY A 544 24.69 13.37 16.38
#